data_eb65f6849020e0db1668c837a048d02d
#
_entry.id   eb65f6849020e0db1668c837a048d02d
#
_cell.length_a   1.000
_cell.length_b   1.000
_cell.length_c   1.000
_cell.angle_alpha   90.00
_cell.angle_beta   90.00
_cell.angle_gamma   90.00
#
_symmetry.space_group_name_H-M   'P 1'
#
loop_
_entity.id
_entity.type
_entity.pdbx_description
1 polymer ?
#
loop_
_entity_poly.entity_id
_entity_poly.type
_entity_poly.pdbx_seq_one_letter_code
_entity_poly.pdbx_strand_id
1 'polypeptide(L)'
;MQWNAPRIRGYPRCRVYRARTSDSIKSCRMQTHYALDKLDRSILRSLQANGRETYDLIGEQVGLSPSAVLRRVKRLEEAGVIDRYVALVKPESVGLGLTAYLNVRLEKATESHKRNPMDVFRAAVQTWPEVVECASLTGEMDYLLRVVVADMAHYSRFIMETLLKHPSVQDCKTSFVLDHVKATTAVPV
;
A
#
# COMPACT_ATOMS: atom_id res chain seq x y z
N MET A 1 -2.13 -2.94 25.99
CA MET A 1 -1.26 -1.75 25.93
C MET A 1 -1.65 -0.95 24.71
N GLN A 2 -2.30 0.19 24.92
CA GLN A 2 -2.72 1.10 23.83
C GLN A 2 -1.48 1.87 23.36
N TRP A 3 -1.12 1.67 22.12
CA TRP A 3 -0.05 2.43 21.47
C TRP A 3 -0.58 3.80 21.02
N ASN A 4 -0.23 4.85 21.78
CA ASN A 4 -0.49 6.24 21.41
C ASN A 4 0.66 6.74 20.53
N ALA A 5 0.44 6.85 19.23
CA ALA A 5 1.42 7.40 18.30
C ALA A 5 1.63 8.91 18.60
N PRO A 6 2.89 9.39 18.69
CA PRO A 6 3.17 10.80 18.94
C PRO A 6 2.75 11.66 17.73
N ARG A 7 2.12 12.80 18.00
CA ARG A 7 1.81 13.82 16.98
C ARG A 7 3.09 14.49 16.51
N ILE A 8 3.51 14.19 15.31
CA ILE A 8 4.57 14.95 14.62
C ILE A 8 3.91 16.17 13.97
N ARG A 9 4.26 17.40 14.44
CA ARG A 9 3.83 18.66 13.83
C ARG A 9 4.50 18.81 12.46
N GLY A 10 3.70 19.07 11.42
CA GLY A 10 4.23 19.54 10.13
C GLY A 10 3.94 18.66 8.90
N TYR A 11 3.29 17.51 9.04
CA TYR A 11 2.84 16.74 7.88
C TYR A 11 1.37 17.01 7.56
N PRO A 12 1.02 17.26 6.29
CA PRO A 12 -0.38 17.33 5.90
C PRO A 12 -1.03 15.98 6.23
N ARG A 13 -2.21 16.04 6.85
CA ARG A 13 -2.99 14.85 7.22
C ARG A 13 -3.07 13.91 6.03
N CYS A 14 -2.62 12.68 6.24
CA CYS A 14 -2.95 11.57 5.36
C CYS A 14 -4.46 11.66 5.07
N ARG A 15 -4.81 12.03 3.84
CA ARG A 15 -6.20 12.02 3.40
C ARG A 15 -6.60 10.55 3.35
N VAL A 16 -7.13 10.06 4.47
CA VAL A 16 -7.91 8.82 4.46
C VAL A 16 -8.91 8.99 3.33
N TYR A 17 -8.80 8.17 2.32
CA TYR A 17 -9.74 8.11 1.20
C TYR A 17 -11.12 7.81 1.81
N ARG A 18 -11.88 8.86 2.08
CA ARG A 18 -13.28 8.75 2.48
C ARG A 18 -14.03 8.38 1.21
N ALA A 19 -14.13 7.10 0.93
CA ALA A 19 -15.00 6.60 -0.13
C ALA A 19 -16.43 7.06 0.19
N ARG A 20 -16.89 8.06 -0.55
CA ARG A 20 -18.32 8.38 -0.60
C ARG A 20 -18.99 7.24 -1.37
N THR A 21 -20.05 6.75 -0.77
CA THR A 21 -21.00 5.76 -1.26
C THR A 21 -21.31 5.86 -2.74
N SER A 22 -21.46 4.72 -3.40
CA SER A 22 -22.14 4.39 -4.66
C SER A 22 -21.55 4.82 -6.03
N ASP A 23 -20.36 5.42 -6.13
CA ASP A 23 -19.77 5.79 -7.42
C ASP A 23 -18.43 5.09 -7.76
N SER A 24 -18.17 3.93 -7.15
CA SER A 24 -16.84 3.26 -7.19
C SER A 24 -16.43 2.69 -8.56
N ILE A 25 -17.25 2.73 -9.57
CA ILE A 25 -16.87 2.29 -10.94
C ILE A 25 -16.63 3.47 -11.89
N LYS A 26 -17.07 4.68 -11.54
CA LYS A 26 -16.94 5.88 -12.41
C LYS A 26 -15.71 6.72 -12.15
N SER A 27 -14.86 6.38 -11.18
CA SER A 27 -13.61 7.10 -10.94
C SER A 27 -12.41 6.38 -11.54
N CYS A 28 -12.54 5.82 -12.73
CA CYS A 28 -11.43 5.86 -13.67
C CYS A 28 -11.33 7.32 -14.14
N ARG A 29 -10.96 8.23 -13.23
CA ARG A 29 -10.50 9.56 -13.61
C ARG A 29 -9.47 9.30 -14.69
N MET A 30 -9.68 9.81 -15.89
CA MET A 30 -8.62 10.05 -16.85
C MET A 30 -7.53 10.78 -16.08
N GLN A 31 -6.57 10.01 -15.55
CA GLN A 31 -5.36 10.57 -15.04
C GLN A 31 -4.74 11.23 -16.25
N THR A 32 -4.71 12.55 -16.27
CA THR A 32 -3.87 13.30 -17.20
C THR A 32 -2.47 12.73 -17.00
N HIS A 33 -2.08 11.80 -17.88
CA HIS A 33 -0.76 11.19 -17.83
C HIS A 33 0.24 12.33 -17.95
N TYR A 34 0.91 12.64 -16.85
CA TYR A 34 2.04 13.54 -16.88
C TYR A 34 3.07 12.96 -17.85
N ALA A 35 3.37 13.69 -18.92
CA ALA A 35 4.31 13.23 -19.95
C ALA A 35 5.74 13.29 -19.40
N LEU A 36 6.25 12.14 -18.95
CA LEU A 36 7.61 12.00 -18.46
C LEU A 36 8.61 12.09 -19.63
N ASP A 37 9.54 13.03 -19.57
CA ASP A 37 10.69 13.08 -20.48
C ASP A 37 11.79 12.10 -20.04
N LYS A 38 12.87 11.99 -20.84
CA LYS A 38 13.99 11.07 -20.55
C LYS A 38 14.70 11.43 -19.24
N LEU A 39 14.82 12.72 -18.93
CA LEU A 39 15.47 13.19 -17.71
C LEU A 39 14.60 12.92 -16.48
N ASP A 40 13.29 13.14 -16.57
CA ASP A 40 12.35 12.80 -15.50
C ASP A 40 12.43 11.31 -15.15
N ARG A 41 12.47 10.42 -16.17
CA ARG A 41 12.63 8.98 -15.97
C ARG A 41 13.96 8.62 -15.31
N SER A 42 15.05 9.29 -15.69
CA SER A 42 16.36 9.06 -15.07
C SER A 42 16.38 9.52 -13.61
N ILE A 43 15.82 10.68 -13.30
CA ILE A 43 15.66 11.17 -11.93
C ILE A 43 14.81 10.19 -11.09
N LEU A 44 13.70 9.71 -11.64
CA LEU A 44 12.84 8.73 -10.94
C LEU A 44 13.56 7.41 -10.66
N ARG A 45 14.37 6.90 -11.61
CA ARG A 45 15.18 5.68 -11.38
C ARG A 45 16.18 5.88 -10.24
N SER A 46 16.87 7.03 -10.20
CA SER A 46 17.81 7.36 -9.12
C SER A 46 17.09 7.41 -7.77
N LEU A 47 15.97 8.14 -7.68
CA LEU A 47 15.18 8.24 -6.45
C LEU A 47 14.54 6.92 -6.02
N GLN A 48 14.15 6.05 -6.95
CA GLN A 48 13.65 4.70 -6.61
C GLN A 48 14.76 3.78 -6.08
N ALA A 49 16.00 3.98 -6.52
CA ALA A 49 17.15 3.24 -6.02
C ALA A 49 17.58 3.76 -4.64
N ASN A 50 17.60 5.08 -4.47
CA ASN A 50 17.97 5.72 -3.22
C ASN A 50 17.16 7.03 -3.01
N GLY A 51 16.08 6.96 -2.26
CA GLY A 51 15.21 8.12 -1.97
C GLY A 51 15.87 9.23 -1.13
N ARG A 52 17.12 9.02 -0.65
CA ARG A 52 17.93 10.01 0.09
C ARG A 52 19.10 10.56 -0.72
N GLU A 53 19.17 10.25 -2.01
CA GLU A 53 20.22 10.75 -2.87
C GLU A 53 20.18 12.26 -3.01
N THR A 54 21.34 12.91 -3.01
CA THR A 54 21.40 14.37 -3.09
C THR A 54 21.13 14.84 -4.52
N TYR A 55 20.57 16.03 -4.67
CA TYR A 55 20.32 16.60 -6.00
C TYR A 55 21.60 16.89 -6.78
N ASP A 56 22.74 17.04 -6.09
CA ASP A 56 24.06 17.17 -6.71
C ASP A 56 24.44 15.87 -7.43
N LEU A 57 24.36 14.73 -6.73
CA LEU A 57 24.65 13.41 -7.30
C LEU A 57 23.69 13.04 -8.43
N ILE A 58 22.40 13.29 -8.24
CA ILE A 58 21.42 13.07 -9.32
C ILE A 58 21.76 13.98 -10.52
N GLY A 59 22.12 15.24 -10.27
CA GLY A 59 22.51 16.19 -11.30
C GLY A 59 23.69 15.72 -12.13
N GLU A 60 24.74 15.21 -11.49
CA GLU A 60 25.91 14.61 -12.16
C GLU A 60 25.50 13.42 -13.05
N GLN A 61 24.62 12.54 -12.58
CA GLN A 61 24.15 11.36 -13.34
C GLN A 61 23.33 11.74 -14.58
N VAL A 62 22.55 12.81 -14.50
CA VAL A 62 21.61 13.18 -15.58
C VAL A 62 22.06 14.40 -16.40
N GLY A 63 23.22 14.98 -16.07
CA GLY A 63 23.77 16.15 -16.76
C GLY A 63 22.99 17.45 -16.49
N LEU A 64 22.51 17.64 -15.27
CA LEU A 64 21.75 18.83 -14.86
C LEU A 64 22.37 19.49 -13.62
N SER A 65 22.12 20.79 -13.46
CA SER A 65 22.44 21.48 -12.21
C SER A 65 21.51 21.00 -11.09
N PRO A 66 21.95 21.02 -9.81
CA PRO A 66 21.12 20.65 -8.67
C PRO A 66 19.79 21.40 -8.58
N SER A 67 19.81 22.68 -8.94
CA SER A 67 18.61 23.54 -8.98
C SER A 67 17.62 23.09 -10.07
N ALA A 68 18.14 22.61 -11.21
CA ALA A 68 17.30 22.07 -12.28
C ALA A 68 16.68 20.72 -11.87
N VAL A 69 17.45 19.86 -11.17
CA VAL A 69 16.93 18.60 -10.58
C VAL A 69 15.84 18.92 -9.57
N LEU A 70 16.08 19.82 -8.60
CA LEU A 70 15.10 20.23 -7.59
C LEU A 70 13.79 20.69 -8.24
N ARG A 71 13.85 21.53 -9.26
CA ARG A 71 12.66 22.02 -9.97
C ARG A 71 11.88 20.90 -10.63
N ARG A 72 12.58 19.89 -11.21
CA ARG A 72 11.94 18.72 -11.82
C ARG A 72 11.30 17.82 -10.78
N VAL A 73 12.00 17.53 -9.68
CA VAL A 73 11.47 16.72 -8.58
C VAL A 73 10.20 17.35 -8.01
N LYS A 74 10.20 18.66 -7.70
CA LYS A 74 8.99 19.37 -7.23
C LYS A 74 7.83 19.24 -8.20
N ARG A 75 8.09 19.36 -9.51
CA ARG A 75 7.04 19.19 -10.53
C ARG A 75 6.48 17.78 -10.56
N LEU A 76 7.33 16.74 -10.35
CA LEU A 76 6.88 15.34 -10.26
C LEU A 76 6.05 15.07 -9.00
N GLU A 77 6.40 15.71 -7.88
CA GLU A 77 5.64 15.67 -6.63
C GLU A 77 4.27 16.37 -6.79
N GLU A 78 4.26 17.58 -7.33
CA GLU A 78 3.04 18.35 -7.59
C GLU A 78 2.08 17.66 -8.58
N ALA A 79 2.65 16.97 -9.57
CA ALA A 79 1.89 16.17 -10.54
C ALA A 79 1.41 14.82 -9.95
N GLY A 80 1.83 14.46 -8.72
CA GLY A 80 1.47 13.20 -8.07
C GLY A 80 2.14 11.97 -8.70
N VAL A 81 3.21 12.16 -9.48
CA VAL A 81 4.05 11.06 -10.01
C VAL A 81 4.88 10.46 -8.87
N ILE A 82 5.42 11.31 -8.00
CA ILE A 82 6.00 10.91 -6.72
C ILE A 82 4.91 11.10 -5.66
N ASP A 83 4.43 10.01 -5.08
CA ASP A 83 3.41 10.03 -4.03
C ASP A 83 4.00 10.51 -2.70
N ARG A 84 5.10 9.88 -2.28
CA ARG A 84 5.77 10.15 -1.00
C ARG A 84 7.13 9.46 -0.89
N TYR A 85 7.91 9.87 0.09
CA TYR A 85 9.15 9.20 0.51
C TYR A 85 8.90 8.44 1.80
N VAL A 86 9.32 7.17 1.85
CA VAL A 86 9.13 6.28 3.02
C VAL A 86 10.40 5.50 3.31
N ALA A 87 10.61 5.19 4.58
CA ALA A 87 11.62 4.21 4.96
C ALA A 87 11.08 2.80 4.77
N LEU A 88 11.81 1.96 4.07
CA LEU A 88 11.51 0.54 3.97
C LEU A 88 12.17 -0.18 5.15
N VAL A 89 11.35 -0.79 6.00
CA VAL A 89 11.80 -1.53 7.18
C VAL A 89 11.76 -3.02 6.86
N LYS A 90 12.82 -3.74 7.23
CA LYS A 90 12.84 -5.21 7.15
C LYS A 90 11.95 -5.77 8.26
N PRO A 91 10.89 -6.52 7.94
CA PRO A 91 9.96 -7.02 8.95
C PRO A 91 10.66 -7.84 10.04
N GLU A 92 11.61 -8.68 9.65
CA GLU A 92 12.36 -9.54 10.58
C GLU A 92 13.15 -8.72 11.61
N SER A 93 13.65 -7.56 11.21
CA SER A 93 14.42 -6.67 12.12
C SER A 93 13.56 -6.02 13.21
N VAL A 94 12.25 -6.07 13.06
CA VAL A 94 11.27 -5.58 14.05
C VAL A 94 10.41 -6.70 14.63
N GLY A 95 10.91 -7.95 14.53
CA GLY A 95 10.26 -9.12 15.13
C GLY A 95 9.07 -9.69 14.36
N LEU A 96 8.89 -9.33 13.08
CA LEU A 96 7.82 -9.81 12.22
C LEU A 96 8.38 -10.81 11.20
N GLY A 97 8.56 -12.07 11.63
CA GLY A 97 9.26 -13.10 10.85
C GLY A 97 8.37 -13.90 9.88
N LEU A 98 7.06 -13.72 9.90
CA LEU A 98 6.14 -14.51 9.08
C LEU A 98 5.30 -13.63 8.16
N THR A 99 5.39 -13.91 6.85
CA THR A 99 4.56 -13.27 5.83
C THR A 99 3.62 -14.30 5.21
N ALA A 100 2.36 -13.94 5.07
CA ALA A 100 1.35 -14.76 4.41
C ALA A 100 0.53 -13.94 3.41
N TYR A 101 0.10 -14.58 2.33
CA TYR A 101 -0.92 -14.09 1.42
C TYR A 101 -2.22 -14.82 1.65
N LEU A 102 -3.29 -14.05 1.87
CA LEU A 102 -4.62 -14.57 2.13
C LEU A 102 -5.55 -14.17 1.00
N ASN A 103 -6.10 -15.15 0.32
CA ASN A 103 -7.21 -14.94 -0.60
C ASN A 103 -8.52 -15.04 0.20
N VAL A 104 -9.29 -13.96 0.21
CA VAL A 104 -10.52 -13.84 0.99
C VAL A 104 -11.71 -13.80 0.05
N ARG A 105 -12.73 -14.60 0.36
CA ARG A 105 -14.05 -14.55 -0.27
C ARG A 105 -15.03 -13.95 0.73
N LEU A 106 -15.85 -13.03 0.24
CA LEU A 106 -16.89 -12.42 1.06
C LEU A 106 -18.25 -13.10 0.88
N GLU A 107 -19.10 -12.92 1.87
CA GLU A 107 -20.51 -13.25 1.77
C GLU A 107 -21.17 -12.43 0.64
N LYS A 108 -22.07 -13.07 -0.09
CA LYS A 108 -22.86 -12.39 -1.12
C LYS A 108 -23.81 -11.40 -0.46
N ALA A 109 -23.89 -10.19 -1.04
CA ALA A 109 -24.88 -9.22 -0.61
C ALA A 109 -26.29 -9.79 -0.81
N THR A 110 -27.09 -9.85 0.25
CA THR A 110 -28.50 -10.23 0.25
C THR A 110 -29.33 -9.07 0.76
N GLU A 111 -30.64 -9.05 0.48
CA GLU A 111 -31.58 -8.01 0.96
C GLU A 111 -31.62 -7.93 2.49
N SER A 112 -31.25 -8.99 3.20
CA SER A 112 -31.15 -9.02 4.65
C SER A 112 -29.94 -8.26 5.21
N HIS A 113 -28.94 -7.95 4.41
CA HIS A 113 -27.78 -7.21 4.86
C HIS A 113 -28.08 -5.70 4.93
N LYS A 114 -28.03 -5.13 6.13
CA LYS A 114 -28.20 -3.67 6.34
C LYS A 114 -27.11 -2.82 5.67
N ARG A 115 -25.94 -3.41 5.37
CA ARG A 115 -24.79 -2.78 4.69
C ARG A 115 -24.16 -3.78 3.73
N ASN A 116 -23.59 -3.27 2.64
CA ASN A 116 -22.85 -4.10 1.70
C ASN A 116 -21.65 -4.77 2.40
N PRO A 117 -21.51 -6.11 2.35
CA PRO A 117 -20.39 -6.83 2.95
C PRO A 117 -19.02 -6.30 2.52
N MET A 118 -18.86 -5.85 1.27
CA MET A 118 -17.62 -5.28 0.76
C MET A 118 -17.25 -3.97 1.47
N ASP A 119 -18.22 -3.08 1.73
CA ASP A 119 -17.95 -1.81 2.40
C ASP A 119 -17.59 -2.02 3.86
N VAL A 120 -18.28 -2.98 4.52
CA VAL A 120 -17.99 -3.36 5.91
C VAL A 120 -16.57 -3.93 6.02
N PHE A 121 -16.20 -4.84 5.12
CA PHE A 121 -14.89 -5.45 5.08
C PHE A 121 -13.78 -4.41 4.80
N ARG A 122 -13.97 -3.54 3.80
CA ARG A 122 -13.01 -2.47 3.47
C ARG A 122 -12.74 -1.54 4.65
N ALA A 123 -13.78 -1.21 5.42
CA ALA A 123 -13.62 -0.38 6.61
C ALA A 123 -12.85 -1.12 7.71
N ALA A 124 -13.14 -2.40 7.94
CA ALA A 124 -12.50 -3.22 8.96
C ALA A 124 -11.01 -3.43 8.68
N VAL A 125 -10.64 -3.77 7.45
CA VAL A 125 -9.25 -4.01 7.03
C VAL A 125 -8.33 -2.82 7.34
N GLN A 126 -8.84 -1.59 7.28
CA GLN A 126 -8.04 -0.39 7.61
C GLN A 126 -7.61 -0.34 9.09
N THR A 127 -8.23 -1.15 9.94
CA THR A 127 -7.94 -1.19 11.39
C THR A 127 -7.05 -2.36 11.80
N TRP A 128 -6.74 -3.27 10.90
CA TRP A 128 -5.95 -4.47 11.17
C TRP A 128 -4.47 -4.20 10.93
N PRO A 129 -3.65 -4.07 11.98
CA PRO A 129 -2.23 -3.73 11.84
C PRO A 129 -1.41 -4.82 11.19
N GLU A 130 -1.87 -6.08 11.25
CA GLU A 130 -1.21 -7.21 10.61
C GLU A 130 -1.32 -7.17 9.08
N VAL A 131 -2.34 -6.48 8.55
CA VAL A 131 -2.59 -6.37 7.10
C VAL A 131 -1.85 -5.16 6.55
N VAL A 132 -0.79 -5.41 5.81
CA VAL A 132 0.06 -4.36 5.20
C VAL A 132 -0.34 -4.02 3.77
N GLU A 133 -1.16 -4.89 3.14
CA GLU A 133 -1.70 -4.66 1.80
C GLU A 133 -3.05 -5.38 1.66
N CYS A 134 -4.00 -4.74 0.97
CA CYS A 134 -5.28 -5.32 0.62
C CYS A 134 -5.66 -4.88 -0.79
N ALA A 135 -5.75 -5.84 -1.71
CA ALA A 135 -6.14 -5.60 -3.10
C ALA A 135 -7.45 -6.32 -3.41
N SER A 136 -8.38 -5.65 -4.10
CA SER A 136 -9.56 -6.29 -4.66
C SER A 136 -9.15 -7.03 -5.93
N LEU A 137 -9.64 -8.26 -6.07
CA LEU A 137 -9.34 -9.13 -7.19
C LEU A 137 -10.55 -9.29 -8.12
N THR A 138 -10.26 -9.66 -9.36
CA THR A 138 -11.24 -10.24 -10.28
C THR A 138 -11.12 -11.77 -10.19
N GLY A 139 -12.23 -12.50 -10.32
CA GLY A 139 -12.25 -13.96 -10.32
C GLY A 139 -12.99 -14.57 -9.15
N GLU A 140 -12.53 -15.72 -8.67
CA GLU A 140 -13.22 -16.53 -7.66
C GLU A 140 -13.14 -15.94 -6.25
N MET A 141 -12.02 -15.26 -5.94
CA MET A 141 -11.78 -14.63 -4.64
C MET A 141 -11.91 -13.11 -4.76
N ASP A 142 -12.42 -12.45 -3.73
CA ASP A 142 -12.72 -11.01 -3.77
C ASP A 142 -11.53 -10.15 -3.39
N TYR A 143 -10.69 -10.60 -2.45
CA TYR A 143 -9.55 -9.83 -1.95
C TYR A 143 -8.30 -10.69 -1.76
N LEU A 144 -7.15 -10.07 -2.01
CA LEU A 144 -5.84 -10.56 -1.61
C LEU A 144 -5.30 -9.67 -0.50
N LEU A 145 -4.98 -10.27 0.64
CA LEU A 145 -4.30 -9.59 1.74
C LEU A 145 -2.86 -10.05 1.82
N ARG A 146 -1.94 -9.13 2.09
CA ARG A 146 -0.60 -9.45 2.57
C ARG A 146 -0.55 -9.18 4.07
N VAL A 147 -0.33 -10.23 4.83
CA VAL A 147 -0.31 -10.23 6.29
C VAL A 147 1.12 -10.47 6.76
N VAL A 148 1.58 -9.66 7.71
CA VAL A 148 2.92 -9.77 8.31
C VAL A 148 2.76 -9.84 9.82
N VAL A 149 3.26 -10.91 10.42
CA VAL A 149 3.12 -11.23 11.84
C VAL A 149 4.42 -11.77 12.42
N ALA A 150 4.51 -11.85 13.75
CA ALA A 150 5.71 -12.34 14.41
C ALA A 150 5.96 -13.82 14.14
N ASP A 151 4.94 -14.65 14.30
CA ASP A 151 5.00 -16.11 14.27
C ASP A 151 3.65 -16.75 13.94
N MET A 152 3.63 -18.08 13.91
CA MET A 152 2.42 -18.87 13.62
C MET A 152 1.34 -18.70 14.71
N ALA A 153 1.71 -18.49 15.96
CA ALA A 153 0.75 -18.28 17.04
C ALA A 153 0.03 -16.93 16.89
N HIS A 154 0.79 -15.87 16.51
CA HIS A 154 0.22 -14.57 16.17
C HIS A 154 -0.71 -14.69 14.94
N TYR A 155 -0.25 -15.37 13.90
CA TYR A 155 -1.06 -15.64 12.71
C TYR A 155 -2.38 -16.33 13.06
N SER A 156 -2.33 -17.40 13.85
CA SER A 156 -3.53 -18.16 14.26
C SER A 156 -4.53 -17.28 15.01
N ARG A 157 -4.06 -16.43 15.93
CA ARG A 157 -4.95 -15.48 16.63
C ARG A 157 -5.61 -14.51 15.64
N PHE A 158 -4.84 -13.91 14.73
CA PHE A 158 -5.38 -13.00 13.72
C PHE A 158 -6.47 -13.68 12.88
N ILE A 159 -6.22 -14.89 12.38
CA ILE A 159 -7.21 -15.62 11.57
C ILE A 159 -8.45 -15.94 12.37
N MET A 160 -8.29 -16.57 13.54
CA MET A 160 -9.42 -17.12 14.31
C MET A 160 -10.22 -16.04 15.05
N GLU A 161 -9.58 -14.97 15.48
CA GLU A 161 -10.22 -13.95 16.33
C GLU A 161 -10.60 -12.68 15.56
N THR A 162 -9.97 -12.43 14.41
CA THR A 162 -10.20 -11.22 13.63
C THR A 162 -10.82 -11.51 12.27
N LEU A 163 -10.13 -12.25 11.41
CA LEU A 163 -10.57 -12.42 10.02
C LEU A 163 -11.82 -13.30 9.91
N LEU A 164 -11.79 -14.52 10.45
CA LEU A 164 -12.92 -15.47 10.34
C LEU A 164 -14.12 -15.11 11.23
N LYS A 165 -13.94 -14.27 12.24
CA LYS A 165 -15.07 -13.71 13.00
C LYS A 165 -15.74 -12.54 12.30
N HIS A 166 -15.14 -12.00 11.24
CA HIS A 166 -15.72 -10.88 10.55
C HIS A 166 -16.95 -11.29 9.73
N PRO A 167 -18.12 -10.67 9.94
CA PRO A 167 -19.41 -11.15 9.40
C PRO A 167 -19.49 -11.12 7.88
N SER A 168 -18.59 -10.39 7.22
CA SER A 168 -18.54 -10.34 5.75
C SER A 168 -17.64 -11.42 5.15
N VAL A 169 -16.89 -12.18 5.94
CA VAL A 169 -15.95 -13.19 5.44
C VAL A 169 -16.64 -14.56 5.37
N GLN A 170 -16.70 -15.11 4.16
CA GLN A 170 -17.24 -16.44 3.91
C GLN A 170 -16.15 -17.50 4.02
N ASP A 171 -14.98 -17.25 3.40
CA ASP A 171 -13.89 -18.21 3.31
C ASP A 171 -12.55 -17.49 3.11
N CYS A 172 -11.45 -18.14 3.49
CA CYS A 172 -10.12 -17.68 3.19
C CYS A 172 -9.16 -18.82 2.87
N LYS A 173 -8.27 -18.58 1.90
CA LYS A 173 -7.16 -19.50 1.55
C LYS A 173 -5.84 -18.80 1.84
N THR A 174 -4.97 -19.46 2.61
CA THR A 174 -3.68 -18.91 3.03
C THR A 174 -2.53 -19.58 2.29
N SER A 175 -1.57 -18.76 1.90
CA SER A 175 -0.27 -19.19 1.39
C SER A 175 0.83 -18.49 2.18
N PHE A 176 1.70 -19.26 2.85
CA PHE A 176 2.86 -18.72 3.54
C PHE A 176 4.01 -18.49 2.54
N VAL A 177 4.70 -17.37 2.72
CA VAL A 177 5.90 -17.07 1.94
C VAL A 177 7.06 -17.90 2.50
N LEU A 178 7.64 -18.75 1.65
CA LEU A 178 8.82 -19.54 2.00
C LEU A 178 10.11 -18.76 1.71
N ASP A 179 10.12 -18.03 0.60
CA ASP A 179 11.25 -17.22 0.17
C ASP A 179 10.78 -16.05 -0.71
N HIS A 180 11.48 -14.93 -0.64
CA HIS A 180 11.28 -13.77 -1.50
C HIS A 180 12.27 -13.81 -2.68
N VAL A 181 11.92 -14.47 -3.76
CA VAL A 181 12.76 -14.55 -4.98
C VAL A 181 13.03 -13.17 -5.57
N LYS A 182 12.06 -12.26 -5.47
CA LYS A 182 12.21 -10.86 -5.87
C LYS A 182 11.29 -9.99 -5.02
N ALA A 183 11.86 -9.00 -4.35
CA ALA A 183 11.11 -7.98 -3.62
C ALA A 183 11.65 -6.60 -3.98
N THR A 184 10.84 -5.79 -4.66
CA THR A 184 11.18 -4.41 -5.01
C THR A 184 9.93 -3.54 -4.97
N THR A 185 10.10 -2.29 -4.56
CA THR A 185 9.07 -1.24 -4.66
C THR A 185 9.24 -0.39 -5.91
N ALA A 186 10.35 -0.57 -6.64
CA ALA A 186 10.62 0.19 -7.86
C ALA A 186 9.70 -0.27 -9.00
N VAL A 187 9.03 0.68 -9.62
CA VAL A 187 8.24 0.47 -10.83
C VAL A 187 9.07 0.78 -12.08
N PRO A 188 8.82 0.11 -13.21
CA PRO A 188 9.53 0.38 -14.47
C PRO A 188 9.14 1.76 -15.01
N VAL A 189 10.11 2.67 -15.16
CA VAL A 189 9.95 4.04 -15.68
C VAL A 189 10.92 4.34 -16.79
#